data_5f4f8985731a82e222a8dabe7b51bb42
#
_entry.id   5f4f8985731a82e222a8dabe7b51bb42
#
_cell.length_a   1.000
_cell.length_b   1.000
_cell.length_c   1.000
_cell.angle_alpha   90.00
_cell.angle_beta   90.00
_cell.angle_gamma   90.00
#
_symmetry.space_group_name_H-M   'P 1'
#
loop_
_entity.id
_entity.type
_entity.pdbx_description
1 polymer ?
#
loop_
_entity_poly.entity_id
_entity_poly.type
_entity_poly.pdbx_seq_one_letter_code
_entity_poly.pdbx_strand_id
1 'polypeptide(L)'
;MKEYTSRLEVPVNEKWNLEDIYSDISKWEEDLQKIEQMGEELKKYDGEIQDGKRLYQFLKLKEELSYVFNHVYAYGMLRVDEDTRDSNSHSLLDRAKALSVKVSASTSFFMPHLLSLSAETLKGFIAEEDGLKYFEEDLFETFRYKSHVLSKEQEEVLSQLGEALSVPSTTFGMMNNADIKFGEITGDNGEKVELTRGMYSKLIEDEDREKRREAYKAYYQPYVQLKNSIASTLSAAIKNNVTLSRIRNYPSVLEKALFGDMVPKEVYENLISTTKENIAPLHRYSQLRKEKLQLDELRQYDMSVPLVKGVKQVIPYDEAFETMLKGLAPLGEEYISILKEFKEANYIDVRETPGKRSGAYNLGIYGVHPFILLNHRDDLDSLFTLAHECGHGVHSKLSSQHQPQISARYSIFVAEVASTVNEVLLINYLLANEKDLEVKKHLLNHFIDQFKGTFFTQVMFADFEMKTHEMAEKGIPLNVEVFNQTYETLFREYNGDEVVFDDEVKFGWSRIPHFYRPFYVYKYATGYASAIHLATKILEGDKETLNSYLTFLKSGSSDYPLELLKKTGVDLTTPVPIENALRKFSELVEEFSRLD
;
A
#
# COMPACT_ATOMS: atom_id res chain seq x y z
N MET A 1 -19.55 0.35 -22.55
CA MET A 1 -18.29 -0.38 -22.29
C MET A 1 -18.27 -1.65 -23.14
N LYS A 2 -17.16 -1.96 -23.80
CA LYS A 2 -16.99 -3.24 -24.51
C LYS A 2 -16.57 -4.29 -23.49
N GLU A 3 -17.38 -5.30 -23.27
CA GLU A 3 -17.01 -6.45 -22.47
C GLU A 3 -16.20 -7.44 -23.32
N TYR A 4 -15.08 -7.90 -22.81
CA TYR A 4 -14.24 -8.90 -23.43
C TYR A 4 -14.48 -10.26 -22.80
N THR A 5 -14.83 -11.25 -23.60
CA THR A 5 -15.10 -12.62 -23.12
C THR A 5 -13.83 -13.47 -23.06
N SER A 6 -12.75 -13.00 -23.70
CA SER A 6 -11.44 -13.64 -23.74
C SER A 6 -10.32 -12.60 -23.88
N ARG A 7 -9.15 -12.88 -23.30
CA ARG A 7 -7.93 -12.10 -23.51
C ARG A 7 -7.53 -11.98 -24.98
N LEU A 8 -7.88 -12.96 -25.82
CA LEU A 8 -7.59 -12.93 -27.26
C LEU A 8 -8.34 -11.81 -28.01
N GLU A 9 -9.46 -11.34 -27.47
CA GLU A 9 -10.24 -10.25 -28.05
C GLU A 9 -9.69 -8.85 -27.71
N VAL A 10 -8.84 -8.75 -26.69
CA VAL A 10 -8.21 -7.50 -26.27
C VAL A 10 -7.18 -7.08 -27.32
N PRO A 11 -7.18 -5.81 -27.77
CA PRO A 11 -6.17 -5.29 -28.69
C PRO A 11 -4.73 -5.54 -28.18
N VAL A 12 -3.80 -5.79 -29.08
CA VAL A 12 -2.40 -6.07 -28.70
C VAL A 12 -1.78 -4.88 -27.96
N ASN A 13 -2.08 -3.66 -28.39
CA ASN A 13 -1.60 -2.43 -27.76
C ASN A 13 -2.29 -2.09 -26.41
N GLU A 14 -3.21 -2.91 -25.94
CA GLU A 14 -3.81 -2.83 -24.60
C GLU A 14 -3.41 -4.02 -23.71
N LYS A 15 -2.38 -4.76 -24.10
CA LYS A 15 -1.77 -5.88 -23.36
C LYS A 15 -0.30 -5.61 -23.15
N TRP A 16 0.22 -5.94 -22.00
CA TRP A 16 1.67 -5.93 -21.79
C TRP A 16 2.40 -6.99 -22.60
N ASN A 17 3.71 -6.77 -22.84
CA ASN A 17 4.56 -7.69 -23.53
C ASN A 17 5.52 -8.41 -22.57
N LEU A 18 5.20 -9.64 -22.17
CA LEU A 18 6.05 -10.43 -21.27
C LEU A 18 7.28 -11.02 -21.94
N GLU A 19 7.36 -10.96 -23.29
CA GLU A 19 8.55 -11.40 -24.04
C GLU A 19 9.75 -10.47 -23.80
N ASP A 20 9.53 -9.28 -23.25
CA ASP A 20 10.58 -8.37 -22.81
C ASP A 20 11.35 -8.90 -21.56
N ILE A 21 10.77 -9.84 -20.80
CA ILE A 21 11.45 -10.55 -19.72
C ILE A 21 12.12 -11.81 -20.27
N TYR A 22 11.35 -12.67 -20.95
CA TYR A 22 11.84 -13.89 -21.59
C TYR A 22 11.18 -14.07 -22.95
N SER A 23 11.99 -14.07 -24.01
CA SER A 23 11.53 -14.25 -25.40
C SER A 23 10.78 -15.56 -25.62
N ASP A 24 11.10 -16.57 -24.83
CA ASP A 24 10.49 -17.89 -24.86
C ASP A 24 10.74 -18.66 -23.54
N ILE A 25 9.99 -19.73 -23.34
CA ILE A 25 10.05 -20.52 -22.12
C ILE A 25 11.40 -21.24 -21.92
N SER A 26 12.15 -21.51 -22.99
CA SER A 26 13.44 -22.18 -22.85
C SER A 26 14.47 -21.31 -22.14
N LYS A 27 14.41 -19.99 -22.34
CA LYS A 27 15.25 -19.02 -21.62
C LYS A 27 14.92 -18.94 -20.15
N TRP A 28 13.63 -18.99 -19.82
CA TRP A 28 13.18 -19.09 -18.44
C TRP A 28 13.68 -20.36 -17.75
N GLU A 29 13.66 -21.51 -18.46
CA GLU A 29 14.17 -22.79 -17.97
C GLU A 29 15.69 -22.77 -17.75
N GLU A 30 16.45 -22.15 -18.66
CA GLU A 30 17.90 -21.96 -18.52
C GLU A 30 18.23 -21.19 -17.23
N ASP A 31 17.51 -20.08 -16.98
CA ASP A 31 17.72 -19.25 -15.80
C ASP A 31 17.24 -19.94 -14.51
N LEU A 32 16.19 -20.73 -14.55
CA LEU A 32 15.77 -21.54 -13.40
C LEU A 32 16.87 -22.51 -12.97
N GLN A 33 17.53 -23.19 -13.93
CA GLN A 33 18.66 -24.08 -13.67
C GLN A 33 19.90 -23.32 -13.19
N LYS A 34 20.17 -22.13 -13.77
CA LYS A 34 21.27 -21.26 -13.33
C LYS A 34 21.14 -20.87 -11.86
N ILE A 35 19.94 -20.47 -11.43
CA ILE A 35 19.66 -20.12 -10.03
C ILE A 35 19.93 -21.31 -9.09
N GLU A 36 19.54 -22.53 -9.47
CA GLU A 36 19.79 -23.72 -8.65
C GLU A 36 21.29 -23.99 -8.49
N GLN A 37 22.07 -23.85 -9.56
CA GLN A 37 23.53 -23.98 -9.53
C GLN A 37 24.19 -22.91 -8.67
N MET A 38 23.77 -21.65 -8.81
CA MET A 38 24.27 -20.53 -8.01
C MET A 38 23.93 -20.72 -6.52
N GLY A 39 22.75 -21.27 -6.20
CA GLY A 39 22.36 -21.60 -4.83
C GLY A 39 23.27 -22.66 -4.20
N GLU A 40 23.63 -23.70 -4.96
CA GLU A 40 24.61 -24.72 -4.49
C GLU A 40 26.03 -24.14 -4.33
N GLU A 41 26.40 -23.16 -5.15
CA GLU A 41 27.68 -22.47 -5.00
C GLU A 41 27.70 -21.58 -3.76
N LEU A 42 26.63 -20.84 -3.46
CA LEU A 42 26.51 -20.00 -2.27
C LEU A 42 26.66 -20.81 -0.97
N LYS A 43 26.15 -22.04 -0.91
CA LYS A 43 26.33 -22.94 0.26
C LYS A 43 27.80 -23.18 0.62
N LYS A 44 28.72 -23.15 -0.35
CA LYS A 44 30.14 -23.39 -0.13
C LYS A 44 30.84 -22.27 0.65
N TYR A 45 30.15 -21.14 0.86
CA TYR A 45 30.65 -20.03 1.66
C TYR A 45 30.34 -20.17 3.15
N ASP A 46 29.54 -21.15 3.57
CA ASP A 46 29.26 -21.41 4.98
C ASP A 46 30.54 -21.75 5.74
N GLY A 47 30.91 -20.92 6.72
CA GLY A 47 32.17 -21.00 7.47
C GLY A 47 33.42 -20.50 6.72
N GLU A 48 33.30 -20.10 5.45
CA GLU A 48 34.44 -19.71 4.60
C GLU A 48 34.62 -18.19 4.44
N ILE A 49 33.71 -17.37 4.98
CA ILE A 49 33.78 -15.89 4.88
C ILE A 49 34.66 -15.36 6.02
N GLN A 50 35.99 -15.36 5.81
CA GLN A 50 36.98 -14.98 6.83
C GLN A 50 37.70 -13.67 6.53
N ASP A 51 37.52 -13.09 5.34
CA ASP A 51 38.14 -11.85 4.87
C ASP A 51 37.24 -11.05 3.93
N GLY A 52 37.62 -9.82 3.60
CA GLY A 52 36.88 -8.93 2.73
C GLY A 52 36.66 -9.48 1.31
N LYS A 53 37.67 -10.17 0.76
CA LYS A 53 37.60 -10.75 -0.58
C LYS A 53 36.53 -11.85 -0.68
N ARG A 54 36.50 -12.75 0.32
CA ARG A 54 35.47 -13.83 0.36
C ARG A 54 34.08 -13.27 0.58
N LEU A 55 33.96 -12.24 1.46
CA LEU A 55 32.70 -11.53 1.65
C LEU A 55 32.20 -10.89 0.34
N TYR A 56 33.07 -10.19 -0.38
CA TYR A 56 32.72 -9.58 -1.66
C TYR A 56 32.26 -10.62 -2.70
N GLN A 57 33.01 -11.73 -2.85
CA GLN A 57 32.63 -12.79 -3.78
C GLN A 57 31.25 -13.38 -3.47
N PHE A 58 30.96 -13.62 -2.19
CA PHE A 58 29.66 -14.09 -1.75
C PHE A 58 28.55 -13.11 -2.08
N LEU A 59 28.70 -11.83 -1.71
CA LEU A 59 27.68 -10.79 -1.94
C LEU A 59 27.43 -10.58 -3.43
N LYS A 60 28.48 -10.58 -4.25
CA LYS A 60 28.36 -10.46 -5.71
C LYS A 60 27.57 -11.61 -6.32
N LEU A 61 27.87 -12.84 -5.94
CA LEU A 61 27.14 -14.02 -6.41
C LEU A 61 25.68 -14.01 -5.93
N LYS A 62 25.44 -13.58 -4.69
CA LYS A 62 24.08 -13.43 -4.12
C LYS A 62 23.29 -12.36 -4.87
N GLU A 63 23.90 -11.23 -5.23
CA GLU A 63 23.27 -10.16 -6.01
C GLU A 63 22.91 -10.65 -7.42
N GLU A 64 23.84 -11.35 -8.13
CA GLU A 64 23.57 -11.92 -9.44
C GLU A 64 22.43 -12.95 -9.37
N LEU A 65 22.45 -13.83 -8.38
CA LEU A 65 21.35 -14.77 -8.17
C LEU A 65 20.02 -14.05 -7.96
N SER A 66 20.01 -13.01 -7.14
CA SER A 66 18.80 -12.21 -6.87
C SER A 66 18.28 -11.54 -8.14
N TYR A 67 19.18 -11.05 -9.01
CA TYR A 67 18.81 -10.49 -10.30
C TYR A 67 18.05 -11.51 -11.17
N VAL A 68 18.66 -12.66 -11.42
CA VAL A 68 18.06 -13.71 -12.27
C VAL A 68 16.76 -14.24 -11.63
N PHE A 69 16.76 -14.44 -10.31
CA PHE A 69 15.58 -14.92 -9.59
C PHE A 69 14.38 -13.97 -9.72
N ASN A 70 14.61 -12.66 -9.62
CA ASN A 70 13.53 -11.68 -9.76
C ASN A 70 12.88 -11.75 -11.16
N HIS A 71 13.65 -12.00 -12.23
CA HIS A 71 13.11 -12.18 -13.58
C HIS A 71 12.28 -13.46 -13.70
N VAL A 72 12.83 -14.58 -13.21
CA VAL A 72 12.14 -15.88 -13.22
C VAL A 72 10.81 -15.83 -12.46
N TYR A 73 10.84 -15.24 -11.27
CA TYR A 73 9.66 -15.12 -10.42
C TYR A 73 8.61 -14.18 -11.03
N ALA A 74 9.04 -13.01 -11.48
CA ALA A 74 8.15 -12.00 -12.06
C ALA A 74 7.44 -12.54 -13.30
N TYR A 75 8.16 -13.20 -14.22
CA TYR A 75 7.56 -13.81 -15.40
C TYR A 75 6.46 -14.81 -15.05
N GLY A 76 6.74 -15.73 -14.12
CA GLY A 76 5.74 -16.71 -13.67
C GLY A 76 4.52 -16.05 -13.02
N MET A 77 4.74 -15.01 -12.20
CA MET A 77 3.67 -14.26 -11.54
C MET A 77 2.78 -13.51 -12.54
N LEU A 78 3.40 -12.76 -13.47
CA LEU A 78 2.69 -11.98 -14.48
C LEU A 78 1.89 -12.86 -15.43
N ARG A 79 2.42 -14.07 -15.79
CA ARG A 79 1.68 -15.07 -16.57
C ARG A 79 0.43 -15.57 -15.86
N VAL A 80 0.52 -15.83 -14.54
CA VAL A 80 -0.66 -16.20 -13.73
C VAL A 80 -1.66 -15.06 -13.68
N ASP A 81 -1.19 -13.82 -13.57
CA ASP A 81 -2.05 -12.64 -13.45
C ASP A 81 -2.81 -12.31 -14.75
N GLU A 82 -2.31 -12.75 -15.92
CA GLU A 82 -3.04 -12.70 -17.19
C GLU A 82 -4.29 -13.59 -17.20
N ASP A 83 -4.20 -14.78 -16.64
CA ASP A 83 -5.32 -15.71 -16.47
C ASP A 83 -5.04 -16.69 -15.32
N THR A 84 -5.65 -16.43 -14.18
CA THR A 84 -5.52 -17.25 -12.96
C THR A 84 -6.09 -18.68 -13.10
N ARG A 85 -6.64 -19.06 -14.25
CA ARG A 85 -7.15 -20.40 -14.55
C ARG A 85 -6.14 -21.24 -15.33
N ASP A 86 -5.06 -20.61 -15.86
CA ASP A 86 -4.06 -21.33 -16.63
C ASP A 86 -3.10 -22.13 -15.77
N SER A 87 -3.24 -23.47 -15.81
CA SER A 87 -2.44 -24.40 -15.03
C SER A 87 -0.95 -24.40 -15.40
N ASN A 88 -0.59 -24.04 -16.65
CA ASN A 88 0.81 -23.97 -17.07
C ASN A 88 1.49 -22.79 -16.38
N SER A 89 0.85 -21.63 -16.38
CA SER A 89 1.35 -20.43 -15.67
C SER A 89 1.50 -20.67 -14.17
N HIS A 90 0.55 -21.35 -13.54
CA HIS A 90 0.68 -21.77 -12.13
C HIS A 90 1.89 -22.69 -11.92
N SER A 91 2.15 -23.64 -12.82
CA SER A 91 3.31 -24.53 -12.72
C SER A 91 4.64 -23.74 -12.76
N LEU A 92 4.76 -22.70 -13.60
CA LEU A 92 5.94 -21.84 -13.64
C LEU A 92 6.15 -21.12 -12.31
N LEU A 93 5.10 -20.48 -11.80
CA LEU A 93 5.16 -19.73 -10.55
C LEU A 93 5.47 -20.63 -9.34
N ASP A 94 4.88 -21.82 -9.28
CA ASP A 94 5.10 -22.76 -8.17
C ASP A 94 6.53 -23.33 -8.19
N ARG A 95 7.10 -23.56 -9.37
CA ARG A 95 8.52 -23.95 -9.51
C ARG A 95 9.44 -22.82 -9.04
N ALA A 96 9.15 -21.56 -9.40
CA ALA A 96 9.91 -20.42 -8.93
C ALA A 96 9.82 -20.27 -7.40
N LYS A 97 8.61 -20.44 -6.81
CA LYS A 97 8.42 -20.44 -5.34
C LYS A 97 9.20 -21.55 -4.64
N ALA A 98 9.16 -22.77 -5.18
CA ALA A 98 9.91 -23.89 -4.62
C ALA A 98 11.42 -23.63 -4.65
N LEU A 99 11.92 -23.00 -5.73
CA LEU A 99 13.31 -22.61 -5.83
C LEU A 99 13.69 -21.50 -4.85
N SER A 100 12.79 -20.54 -4.58
CA SER A 100 12.97 -19.51 -3.55
C SER A 100 13.29 -20.11 -2.18
N VAL A 101 12.57 -21.16 -1.78
CA VAL A 101 12.82 -21.86 -0.51
C VAL A 101 14.22 -22.46 -0.47
N LYS A 102 14.66 -23.12 -1.56
CA LYS A 102 16.01 -23.70 -1.67
C LYS A 102 17.09 -22.63 -1.59
N VAL A 103 16.92 -21.51 -2.31
CA VAL A 103 17.86 -20.38 -2.29
C VAL A 103 17.95 -19.73 -0.92
N SER A 104 16.82 -19.52 -0.25
CA SER A 104 16.80 -18.97 1.11
C SER A 104 17.55 -19.87 2.09
N ALA A 105 17.37 -21.19 1.98
CA ALA A 105 18.12 -22.15 2.78
C ALA A 105 19.64 -22.11 2.49
N SER A 106 20.03 -21.89 1.22
CA SER A 106 21.44 -21.83 0.82
C SER A 106 22.21 -20.65 1.43
N THR A 107 21.52 -19.58 1.78
CA THR A 107 22.13 -18.33 2.30
C THR A 107 21.79 -18.06 3.76
N SER A 108 21.06 -18.95 4.43
CA SER A 108 20.57 -18.75 5.81
C SER A 108 21.68 -18.54 6.85
N PHE A 109 22.88 -19.09 6.60
CA PHE A 109 24.05 -18.94 7.48
C PHE A 109 24.59 -17.51 7.49
N PHE A 110 24.35 -16.72 6.43
CA PHE A 110 25.03 -15.43 6.22
C PHE A 110 24.67 -14.37 7.25
N MET A 111 23.37 -14.21 7.57
CA MET A 111 22.92 -13.21 8.54
C MET A 111 23.53 -13.45 9.94
N PRO A 112 23.45 -14.67 10.52
CA PRO A 112 24.13 -14.96 11.78
C PRO A 112 25.63 -14.75 11.72
N HIS A 113 26.28 -15.12 10.61
CA HIS A 113 27.73 -14.90 10.43
C HIS A 113 28.06 -13.41 10.44
N LEU A 114 27.38 -12.59 9.61
CA LEU A 114 27.61 -11.14 9.54
C LEU A 114 27.45 -10.48 10.92
N LEU A 115 26.38 -10.81 11.65
CA LEU A 115 26.11 -10.24 12.97
C LEU A 115 27.05 -10.75 14.07
N SER A 116 27.77 -11.86 13.84
CA SER A 116 28.85 -12.32 14.76
C SER A 116 30.11 -11.47 14.69
N LEU A 117 30.36 -10.79 13.57
CA LEU A 117 31.51 -9.92 13.38
C LEU A 117 31.46 -8.70 14.32
N SER A 118 32.60 -8.08 14.59
CA SER A 118 32.63 -6.73 15.15
C SER A 118 32.51 -5.67 14.07
N ALA A 119 32.05 -4.48 14.44
CA ALA A 119 32.01 -3.36 13.49
C ALA A 119 33.40 -3.00 12.95
N GLU A 120 34.43 -3.15 13.77
CA GLU A 120 35.84 -2.94 13.40
C GLU A 120 36.27 -3.97 12.36
N THR A 121 35.93 -5.25 12.56
CA THR A 121 36.23 -6.32 11.58
C THR A 121 35.57 -6.04 10.23
N LEU A 122 34.29 -5.66 10.23
CA LEU A 122 33.59 -5.33 9.01
C LEU A 122 34.19 -4.11 8.29
N LYS A 123 34.55 -3.06 9.04
CA LYS A 123 35.28 -1.90 8.47
C LYS A 123 36.62 -2.31 7.90
N GLY A 124 37.34 -3.24 8.57
CA GLY A 124 38.59 -3.81 8.06
C GLY A 124 38.38 -4.50 6.71
N PHE A 125 37.37 -5.35 6.59
CA PHE A 125 37.05 -6.03 5.33
C PHE A 125 36.72 -5.04 4.20
N ILE A 126 35.96 -3.98 4.49
CA ILE A 126 35.63 -2.93 3.52
C ILE A 126 36.87 -2.13 3.10
N ALA A 127 37.80 -1.90 4.01
CA ALA A 127 39.06 -1.20 3.72
C ALA A 127 40.03 -2.06 2.87
N GLU A 128 40.00 -3.38 3.02
CA GLU A 128 40.85 -4.33 2.29
C GLU A 128 40.33 -4.64 0.88
N GLU A 129 39.01 -4.60 0.67
CA GLU A 129 38.36 -4.98 -0.59
C GLU A 129 37.44 -3.84 -1.08
N ASP A 130 37.93 -3.07 -2.03
CA ASP A 130 37.22 -1.90 -2.56
C ASP A 130 35.82 -2.22 -3.13
N GLY A 131 35.60 -3.44 -3.63
CA GLY A 131 34.31 -3.88 -4.12
C GLY A 131 33.22 -3.93 -3.05
N LEU A 132 33.60 -4.02 -1.76
CA LEU A 132 32.66 -4.01 -0.63
C LEU A 132 32.05 -2.62 -0.36
N LYS A 133 32.65 -1.54 -0.85
CA LYS A 133 32.07 -0.18 -0.74
C LYS A 133 30.70 -0.09 -1.40
N TYR A 134 30.48 -0.88 -2.43
CA TYR A 134 29.17 -1.00 -3.08
C TYR A 134 28.08 -1.57 -2.14
N PHE A 135 28.45 -2.43 -1.20
CA PHE A 135 27.57 -3.09 -0.25
C PHE A 135 27.59 -2.46 1.15
N GLU A 136 28.37 -1.40 1.35
CA GLU A 136 28.67 -0.86 2.67
C GLU A 136 27.41 -0.45 3.44
N GLU A 137 26.51 0.29 2.80
CA GLU A 137 25.25 0.75 3.43
C GLU A 137 24.35 -0.43 3.83
N ASP A 138 24.16 -1.41 2.94
CA ASP A 138 23.34 -2.61 3.21
C ASP A 138 23.94 -3.46 4.34
N LEU A 139 25.26 -3.59 4.38
CA LEU A 139 25.96 -4.29 5.43
C LEU A 139 25.78 -3.60 6.80
N PHE A 140 25.93 -2.28 6.86
CA PHE A 140 25.73 -1.54 8.11
C PHE A 140 24.25 -1.43 8.49
N GLU A 141 23.34 -1.35 7.54
CA GLU A 141 21.91 -1.44 7.83
C GLU A 141 21.57 -2.77 8.50
N THR A 142 22.11 -3.88 7.98
CA THR A 142 21.97 -5.19 8.62
C THR A 142 22.53 -5.21 10.04
N PHE A 143 23.68 -4.55 10.26
CA PHE A 143 24.31 -4.45 11.57
C PHE A 143 23.46 -3.74 12.62
N ARG A 144 22.61 -2.81 12.21
CA ARG A 144 21.67 -2.09 13.09
C ARG A 144 20.72 -3.03 13.85
N TYR A 145 20.40 -4.18 13.26
CA TYR A 145 19.58 -5.21 13.90
C TYR A 145 20.31 -6.04 14.98
N LYS A 146 21.62 -5.87 15.14
CA LYS A 146 22.43 -6.73 16.04
C LYS A 146 21.91 -6.79 17.49
N SER A 147 21.40 -5.66 18.02
CA SER A 147 20.81 -5.60 19.37
C SER A 147 19.45 -6.31 19.48
N HIS A 148 18.84 -6.66 18.37
CA HIS A 148 17.50 -7.24 18.24
C HIS A 148 17.52 -8.68 17.71
N VAL A 149 18.70 -9.22 17.42
CA VAL A 149 18.92 -10.62 17.05
C VAL A 149 19.33 -11.39 18.30
N LEU A 150 18.77 -12.57 18.45
CA LEU A 150 18.97 -13.45 19.60
C LEU A 150 20.08 -14.48 19.32
N SER A 151 20.37 -15.34 20.30
CA SER A 151 21.28 -16.47 20.06
C SER A 151 20.70 -17.41 19.00
N LYS A 152 21.58 -18.20 18.37
CA LYS A 152 21.18 -19.17 17.33
C LYS A 152 20.07 -20.10 17.82
N GLU A 153 20.21 -20.63 19.04
CA GLU A 153 19.25 -21.54 19.64
C GLU A 153 17.89 -20.88 19.88
N GLN A 154 17.90 -19.61 20.30
CA GLN A 154 16.68 -18.84 20.51
C GLN A 154 15.99 -18.49 19.19
N GLU A 155 16.74 -18.13 18.13
CA GLU A 155 16.20 -17.89 16.79
C GLU A 155 15.61 -19.16 16.18
N GLU A 156 16.24 -20.34 16.39
CA GLU A 156 15.70 -21.63 15.97
C GLU A 156 14.35 -21.93 16.64
N VAL A 157 14.23 -21.69 17.95
CA VAL A 157 12.95 -21.84 18.67
C VAL A 157 11.89 -20.88 18.16
N LEU A 158 12.22 -19.60 17.97
CA LEU A 158 11.26 -18.61 17.43
C LEU A 158 10.83 -18.94 16.01
N SER A 159 11.74 -19.45 15.18
CA SER A 159 11.43 -19.90 13.83
C SER A 159 10.40 -21.02 13.82
N GLN A 160 10.55 -22.01 14.70
CA GLN A 160 9.58 -23.12 14.84
C GLN A 160 8.21 -22.66 15.36
N LEU A 161 8.17 -21.56 16.14
CA LEU A 161 6.93 -20.97 16.64
C LEU A 161 6.23 -20.08 15.60
N GLY A 162 6.90 -19.73 14.50
CA GLY A 162 6.40 -18.75 13.51
C GLY A 162 5.02 -19.08 12.97
N GLU A 163 4.77 -20.35 12.62
CA GLU A 163 3.46 -20.80 12.15
C GLU A 163 2.38 -20.63 13.24
N ALA A 164 2.66 -21.07 14.47
CA ALA A 164 1.73 -20.95 15.59
C ALA A 164 1.41 -19.48 15.92
N LEU A 165 2.40 -18.59 15.85
CA LEU A 165 2.21 -17.16 16.07
C LEU A 165 1.38 -16.48 14.97
N SER A 166 1.33 -17.04 13.77
CA SER A 166 0.53 -16.55 12.65
C SER A 166 -0.95 -16.95 12.72
N VAL A 167 -1.30 -17.95 13.54
CA VAL A 167 -2.67 -18.52 13.64
C VAL A 167 -3.74 -17.45 13.88
N PRO A 168 -3.59 -16.43 14.74
CA PRO A 168 -4.64 -15.42 14.93
C PRO A 168 -5.00 -14.68 13.64
N SER A 169 -4.01 -14.26 12.86
CA SER A 169 -4.21 -13.59 11.57
C SER A 169 -4.82 -14.52 10.53
N THR A 170 -4.32 -15.76 10.45
CA THR A 170 -4.84 -16.77 9.51
C THR A 170 -6.29 -17.13 9.85
N THR A 171 -6.62 -17.33 11.13
CA THR A 171 -7.99 -17.62 11.59
C THR A 171 -8.93 -16.47 11.24
N PHE A 172 -8.53 -15.23 11.53
CA PHE A 172 -9.31 -14.08 11.10
C PHE A 172 -9.50 -14.05 9.58
N GLY A 173 -8.45 -14.29 8.81
CA GLY A 173 -8.51 -14.35 7.35
C GLY A 173 -9.53 -15.37 6.85
N MET A 174 -9.55 -16.58 7.43
CA MET A 174 -10.52 -17.63 7.08
C MET A 174 -11.95 -17.22 7.45
N MET A 175 -12.17 -16.78 8.68
CA MET A 175 -13.48 -16.29 9.10
C MET A 175 -13.97 -15.16 8.19
N ASN A 176 -13.11 -14.16 7.96
CA ASN A 176 -13.47 -12.95 7.23
C ASN A 176 -13.72 -13.20 5.73
N ASN A 177 -12.95 -14.05 5.08
CA ASN A 177 -12.99 -14.22 3.63
C ASN A 177 -13.78 -15.45 3.16
N ALA A 178 -13.96 -16.47 4.03
CA ALA A 178 -14.61 -17.73 3.66
C ALA A 178 -15.90 -18.01 4.45
N ASP A 179 -15.87 -17.86 5.78
CA ASP A 179 -16.96 -18.36 6.63
C ASP A 179 -18.10 -17.33 6.80
N ILE A 180 -17.76 -16.04 6.88
CA ILE A 180 -18.74 -14.97 7.07
C ILE A 180 -19.68 -14.89 5.87
N LYS A 181 -20.99 -15.03 6.16
CA LYS A 181 -22.10 -14.81 5.24
C LYS A 181 -22.94 -13.65 5.75
N PHE A 182 -23.21 -12.69 4.88
CA PHE A 182 -23.94 -11.47 5.27
C PHE A 182 -25.47 -11.65 5.21
N GLY A 183 -25.94 -12.86 4.82
CA GLY A 183 -27.36 -13.15 4.67
C GLY A 183 -27.93 -12.62 3.36
N GLU A 184 -29.26 -12.50 3.34
CA GLU A 184 -30.01 -12.03 2.18
C GLU A 184 -30.58 -10.64 2.42
N ILE A 185 -30.64 -9.84 1.37
CA ILE A 185 -31.27 -8.54 1.33
C ILE A 185 -32.36 -8.51 0.26
N THR A 186 -33.19 -7.50 0.30
CA THR A 186 -34.23 -7.30 -0.72
C THR A 186 -33.63 -6.62 -1.96
N GLY A 187 -33.65 -7.30 -3.10
CA GLY A 187 -33.24 -6.76 -4.40
C GLY A 187 -34.24 -5.81 -5.00
N ASP A 188 -33.90 -5.21 -6.16
CA ASP A 188 -34.71 -4.15 -6.81
C ASP A 188 -36.12 -4.61 -7.20
N ASN A 189 -36.29 -5.88 -7.52
CA ASN A 189 -37.61 -6.45 -7.91
C ASN A 189 -38.31 -7.13 -6.73
N GLY A 190 -37.84 -6.96 -5.49
CA GLY A 190 -38.37 -7.60 -4.29
C GLY A 190 -37.93 -9.04 -4.08
N GLU A 191 -37.01 -9.56 -4.89
CA GLU A 191 -36.40 -10.87 -4.72
C GLU A 191 -35.41 -10.86 -3.55
N LYS A 192 -35.13 -12.04 -2.97
CA LYS A 192 -34.07 -12.21 -1.99
C LYS A 192 -32.74 -12.49 -2.68
N VAL A 193 -31.73 -11.69 -2.39
CA VAL A 193 -30.39 -11.77 -3.00
C VAL A 193 -29.34 -11.89 -1.88
N GLU A 194 -28.39 -12.82 -2.02
CA GLU A 194 -27.29 -12.97 -1.07
C GLU A 194 -26.40 -11.71 -1.08
N LEU A 195 -26.19 -11.10 0.08
CA LEU A 195 -25.34 -9.93 0.21
C LEU A 195 -23.87 -10.36 0.17
N THR A 196 -23.15 -9.83 -0.80
CA THR A 196 -21.68 -9.95 -0.88
C THR A 196 -21.00 -8.62 -0.51
N ARG A 197 -19.67 -8.62 -0.30
CA ARG A 197 -18.91 -7.37 -0.06
C ARG A 197 -19.01 -6.40 -1.24
N GLY A 198 -18.92 -6.92 -2.46
CA GLY A 198 -19.07 -6.10 -3.67
C GLY A 198 -20.46 -5.49 -3.79
N MET A 199 -21.52 -6.23 -3.43
CA MET A 199 -22.87 -5.69 -3.37
C MET A 199 -23.02 -4.66 -2.25
N TYR A 200 -22.46 -4.93 -1.06
CA TYR A 200 -22.47 -3.96 0.02
C TYR A 200 -21.87 -2.62 -0.40
N SER A 201 -20.70 -2.64 -1.07
CA SER A 201 -20.06 -1.40 -1.56
C SER A 201 -20.95 -0.61 -2.51
N LYS A 202 -21.73 -1.27 -3.36
CA LYS A 202 -22.72 -0.59 -4.24
C LYS A 202 -23.94 -0.09 -3.48
N LEU A 203 -24.48 -0.92 -2.57
CA LEU A 203 -25.72 -0.60 -1.86
C LEU A 203 -25.56 0.48 -0.82
N ILE A 204 -24.38 0.65 -0.24
CA ILE A 204 -24.10 1.72 0.71
C ILE A 204 -24.03 3.11 0.03
N GLU A 205 -23.93 3.11 -1.30
CA GLU A 205 -23.97 4.30 -2.15
C GLU A 205 -25.36 4.50 -2.83
N ASP A 206 -26.32 3.57 -2.65
CA ASP A 206 -27.65 3.65 -3.24
C ASP A 206 -28.40 4.91 -2.77
N GLU A 207 -29.19 5.51 -3.64
CA GLU A 207 -30.01 6.69 -3.31
C GLU A 207 -31.09 6.37 -2.27
N ASP A 208 -31.60 5.12 -2.27
CA ASP A 208 -32.60 4.67 -1.31
C ASP A 208 -31.96 4.42 0.07
N ARG A 209 -32.30 5.28 1.02
CA ARG A 209 -31.79 5.23 2.38
C ARG A 209 -32.12 3.93 3.10
N GLU A 210 -33.28 3.34 2.86
CA GLU A 210 -33.69 2.09 3.51
C GLU A 210 -32.85 0.91 2.99
N LYS A 211 -32.51 0.89 1.69
CA LYS A 211 -31.58 -0.09 1.15
C LYS A 211 -30.20 0.04 1.78
N ARG A 212 -29.67 1.27 1.93
CA ARG A 212 -28.39 1.50 2.61
C ARG A 212 -28.44 0.98 4.04
N ARG A 213 -29.50 1.28 4.78
CA ARG A 213 -29.71 0.83 6.16
C ARG A 213 -29.78 -0.69 6.26
N GLU A 214 -30.56 -1.34 5.40
CA GLU A 214 -30.69 -2.81 5.35
C GLU A 214 -29.35 -3.46 5.06
N ALA A 215 -28.64 -3.01 4.03
CA ALA A 215 -27.33 -3.50 3.66
C ALA A 215 -26.29 -3.30 4.80
N TYR A 216 -26.28 -2.13 5.44
CA TYR A 216 -25.40 -1.83 6.54
C TYR A 216 -25.61 -2.79 7.72
N LYS A 217 -26.84 -2.97 8.15
CA LYS A 217 -27.17 -3.88 9.26
C LYS A 217 -26.85 -5.33 8.93
N ALA A 218 -27.21 -5.80 7.73
CA ALA A 218 -26.89 -7.14 7.27
C ALA A 218 -25.37 -7.38 7.22
N TYR A 219 -24.61 -6.39 6.73
CA TYR A 219 -23.15 -6.47 6.64
C TYR A 219 -22.47 -6.57 8.03
N TYR A 220 -22.95 -5.83 9.04
CA TYR A 220 -22.36 -5.87 10.37
C TYR A 220 -22.82 -7.05 11.22
N GLN A 221 -23.99 -7.63 10.92
CA GLN A 221 -24.58 -8.71 11.73
C GLN A 221 -23.63 -9.88 12.02
N PRO A 222 -22.91 -10.49 11.06
CA PRO A 222 -22.01 -11.61 11.35
C PRO A 222 -20.81 -11.18 12.20
N TYR A 223 -20.31 -9.95 12.07
CA TYR A 223 -19.25 -9.43 12.92
C TYR A 223 -19.71 -9.28 14.37
N VAL A 224 -20.94 -8.81 14.59
CA VAL A 224 -21.54 -8.74 15.93
C VAL A 224 -21.75 -10.14 16.52
N GLN A 225 -22.16 -11.12 15.70
CA GLN A 225 -22.34 -12.51 16.13
C GLN A 225 -21.02 -13.15 16.53
N LEU A 226 -19.94 -12.90 15.77
CA LEU A 226 -18.61 -13.48 15.98
C LEU A 226 -17.69 -12.59 16.85
N LYS A 227 -18.21 -11.54 17.47
CA LYS A 227 -17.42 -10.52 18.20
C LYS A 227 -16.40 -11.10 19.18
N ASN A 228 -16.79 -12.15 19.93
CA ASN A 228 -15.90 -12.77 20.92
C ASN A 228 -14.73 -13.52 20.27
N SER A 229 -14.98 -14.24 19.18
CA SER A 229 -13.96 -14.96 18.43
C SER A 229 -13.00 -13.99 17.75
N ILE A 230 -13.52 -12.94 17.12
CA ILE A 230 -12.71 -11.89 16.47
C ILE A 230 -11.90 -11.10 17.51
N ALA A 231 -12.50 -10.74 18.67
CA ALA A 231 -11.76 -10.09 19.76
C ALA A 231 -10.64 -10.99 20.30
N SER A 232 -10.88 -12.29 20.40
CA SER A 232 -9.88 -13.24 20.86
C SER A 232 -8.70 -13.33 19.87
N THR A 233 -8.96 -13.41 18.56
CA THR A 233 -7.91 -13.44 17.55
C THR A 233 -7.12 -12.13 17.49
N LEU A 234 -7.78 -10.97 17.54
CA LEU A 234 -7.11 -9.66 17.55
C LEU A 234 -6.27 -9.47 18.83
N SER A 235 -6.84 -9.79 19.98
CA SER A 235 -6.10 -9.75 21.27
C SER A 235 -4.88 -10.66 21.25
N ALA A 236 -4.98 -11.85 20.65
CA ALA A 236 -3.86 -12.77 20.52
C ALA A 236 -2.78 -12.22 19.58
N ALA A 237 -3.15 -11.63 18.44
CA ALA A 237 -2.22 -10.99 17.52
C ALA A 237 -1.46 -9.84 18.20
N ILE A 238 -2.16 -8.94 18.91
CA ILE A 238 -1.54 -7.83 19.65
C ILE A 238 -0.58 -8.37 20.74
N LYS A 239 -0.98 -9.40 21.49
CA LYS A 239 -0.12 -10.04 22.50
C LYS A 239 1.13 -10.67 21.90
N ASN A 240 1.01 -11.31 20.73
CA ASN A 240 2.15 -11.84 19.99
C ASN A 240 3.12 -10.71 19.62
N ASN A 241 2.61 -9.58 19.12
CA ASN A 241 3.43 -8.41 18.79
C ASN A 241 4.17 -7.88 20.01
N VAL A 242 3.49 -7.71 21.15
CA VAL A 242 4.08 -7.25 22.41
C VAL A 242 5.15 -8.24 22.91
N THR A 243 4.86 -9.53 22.87
CA THR A 243 5.79 -10.57 23.30
C THR A 243 7.05 -10.58 22.44
N LEU A 244 6.91 -10.58 21.12
CA LEU A 244 8.03 -10.57 20.18
C LEU A 244 8.85 -9.28 20.25
N SER A 245 8.20 -8.13 20.50
CA SER A 245 8.90 -6.87 20.71
C SER A 245 9.82 -6.94 21.95
N ARG A 246 9.30 -7.44 23.07
CA ARG A 246 10.06 -7.61 24.32
C ARG A 246 11.21 -8.64 24.16
N ILE A 247 10.94 -9.80 23.56
CA ILE A 247 11.95 -10.84 23.32
C ILE A 247 13.11 -10.28 22.49
N ARG A 248 12.82 -9.42 21.49
CA ARG A 248 13.81 -8.82 20.60
C ARG A 248 14.36 -7.48 21.11
N ASN A 249 14.17 -7.14 22.39
CA ASN A 249 14.70 -5.95 23.03
C ASN A 249 14.28 -4.61 22.40
N TYR A 250 13.07 -4.54 21.85
CA TYR A 250 12.50 -3.26 21.44
C TYR A 250 11.74 -2.61 22.61
N PRO A 251 11.80 -1.27 22.76
CA PRO A 251 11.09 -0.57 23.83
C PRO A 251 9.56 -0.74 23.76
N SER A 252 9.02 -0.78 22.54
CA SER A 252 7.59 -0.93 22.26
C SER A 252 7.35 -1.66 20.94
N VAL A 253 6.10 -2.06 20.69
CA VAL A 253 5.68 -2.61 19.39
C VAL A 253 5.75 -1.54 18.30
N LEU A 254 5.39 -0.29 18.63
CA LEU A 254 5.49 0.85 17.72
C LEU A 254 6.93 1.04 17.24
N GLU A 255 7.90 1.17 18.17
CA GLU A 255 9.30 1.36 17.81
C GLU A 255 9.86 0.19 17.01
N LYS A 256 9.44 -1.06 17.32
CA LYS A 256 9.79 -2.22 16.49
C LYS A 256 9.27 -2.09 15.06
N ALA A 257 8.02 -1.65 14.89
CA ALA A 257 7.41 -1.52 13.57
C ALA A 257 8.03 -0.40 12.73
N LEU A 258 8.47 0.68 13.39
CA LEU A 258 9.11 1.84 12.75
C LEU A 258 10.61 1.63 12.49
N PHE A 259 11.22 0.65 13.16
CA PHE A 259 12.67 0.46 13.14
C PHE A 259 13.24 0.22 11.74
N GLY A 260 12.57 -0.59 10.91
CA GLY A 260 13.05 -0.92 9.57
C GLY A 260 13.16 0.30 8.64
N ASP A 261 12.21 1.21 8.72
CA ASP A 261 12.21 2.44 7.91
C ASP A 261 12.95 3.61 8.59
N MET A 262 13.58 3.40 9.75
CA MET A 262 14.21 4.46 10.58
C MET A 262 13.27 5.65 10.84
N VAL A 263 12.00 5.38 11.03
CA VAL A 263 11.02 6.41 11.35
C VAL A 263 10.97 6.61 12.86
N PRO A 264 11.23 7.80 13.38
CA PRO A 264 11.09 8.08 14.80
C PRO A 264 9.59 8.09 15.18
N LYS A 265 9.29 7.69 16.43
CA LYS A 265 7.91 7.59 16.91
C LYS A 265 7.14 8.92 16.85
N GLU A 266 7.86 10.04 16.94
CA GLU A 266 7.32 11.39 16.84
C GLU A 266 6.57 11.62 15.54
N VAL A 267 6.95 10.97 14.43
CA VAL A 267 6.20 11.02 13.15
C VAL A 267 4.80 10.46 13.31
N TYR A 268 4.70 9.32 14.01
CA TYR A 268 3.42 8.68 14.27
C TYR A 268 2.54 9.48 15.25
N GLU A 269 3.15 9.96 16.32
CA GLU A 269 2.50 10.77 17.36
C GLU A 269 2.03 12.12 16.79
N ASN A 270 2.87 12.82 16.00
CA ASN A 270 2.52 14.07 15.32
C ASN A 270 1.38 13.88 14.33
N LEU A 271 1.35 12.80 13.57
CA LEU A 271 0.26 12.52 12.63
C LEU A 271 -1.09 12.52 13.36
N ILE A 272 -1.18 11.81 14.49
CA ILE A 272 -2.42 11.69 15.25
C ILE A 272 -2.78 13.02 15.93
N SER A 273 -1.84 13.64 16.65
CA SER A 273 -2.11 14.86 17.42
C SER A 273 -2.49 16.02 16.52
N THR A 274 -1.71 16.26 15.46
CA THR A 274 -1.98 17.34 14.50
C THR A 274 -3.33 17.15 13.79
N THR A 275 -3.68 15.90 13.44
CA THR A 275 -4.99 15.61 12.84
C THR A 275 -6.12 15.95 13.79
N LYS A 276 -6.02 15.56 15.07
CA LYS A 276 -7.06 15.85 16.08
C LYS A 276 -7.19 17.33 16.37
N GLU A 277 -6.09 18.06 16.47
CA GLU A 277 -6.08 19.50 16.67
C GLU A 277 -6.74 20.26 15.51
N ASN A 278 -6.74 19.68 14.30
CA ASN A 278 -7.31 20.28 13.09
C ASN A 278 -8.51 19.49 12.54
N ILE A 279 -9.30 18.82 13.39
CA ILE A 279 -10.38 17.92 12.96
C ILE A 279 -11.66 18.66 12.50
N ALA A 280 -11.84 19.92 12.87
CA ALA A 280 -13.05 20.67 12.62
C ALA A 280 -13.54 20.69 11.15
N PRO A 281 -12.69 20.75 10.11
CA PRO A 281 -13.15 20.64 8.72
C PRO A 281 -13.82 19.30 8.39
N LEU A 282 -13.40 18.19 9.02
CA LEU A 282 -14.06 16.90 8.85
C LEU A 282 -15.47 16.89 9.46
N HIS A 283 -15.64 17.51 10.65
CA HIS A 283 -16.95 17.69 11.27
C HIS A 283 -17.84 18.59 10.40
N ARG A 284 -17.27 19.67 9.82
CA ARG A 284 -18.00 20.54 8.87
C ARG A 284 -18.44 19.76 7.63
N TYR A 285 -17.62 18.84 7.12
CA TYR A 285 -18.02 17.97 6.02
C TYR A 285 -19.18 17.03 6.40
N SER A 286 -19.17 16.46 7.60
CA SER A 286 -20.30 15.66 8.11
C SER A 286 -21.59 16.49 8.17
N GLN A 287 -21.51 17.72 8.68
CA GLN A 287 -22.65 18.64 8.68
C GLN A 287 -23.13 18.96 7.27
N LEU A 288 -22.22 19.26 6.35
CA LEU A 288 -22.54 19.55 4.95
C LEU A 288 -23.22 18.36 4.25
N ARG A 289 -22.78 17.12 4.53
CA ARG A 289 -23.46 15.92 4.03
C ARG A 289 -24.91 15.84 4.51
N LYS A 290 -25.14 16.09 5.81
CA LYS A 290 -26.49 16.13 6.40
C LYS A 290 -27.38 17.16 5.70
N GLU A 291 -26.85 18.38 5.49
CA GLU A 291 -27.55 19.48 4.81
C GLU A 291 -27.89 19.13 3.36
N LYS A 292 -26.90 18.68 2.56
CA LYS A 292 -27.08 18.34 1.13
C LYS A 292 -28.00 17.12 0.91
N LEU A 293 -27.96 16.14 1.80
CA LEU A 293 -28.85 14.97 1.75
C LEU A 293 -30.23 15.26 2.35
N GLN A 294 -30.45 16.45 2.91
CA GLN A 294 -31.70 16.87 3.55
C GLN A 294 -32.18 15.89 4.63
N LEU A 295 -31.26 15.43 5.48
CA LEU A 295 -31.54 14.45 6.52
C LEU A 295 -31.77 15.11 7.87
N ASP A 296 -32.75 14.65 8.64
CA ASP A 296 -32.91 15.03 10.05
C ASP A 296 -31.77 14.51 10.91
N GLU A 297 -31.30 13.30 10.61
CA GLU A 297 -30.18 12.62 11.28
C GLU A 297 -29.25 12.01 10.23
N LEU A 298 -27.94 12.32 10.33
CA LEU A 298 -26.90 11.69 9.53
C LEU A 298 -26.41 10.43 10.26
N ARG A 299 -26.40 9.28 9.58
CA ARG A 299 -25.98 8.00 10.14
C ARG A 299 -24.79 7.43 9.37
N GLN A 300 -24.13 6.41 9.92
CA GLN A 300 -22.95 5.80 9.27
C GLN A 300 -23.26 5.31 7.85
N TYR A 301 -24.44 4.76 7.62
CA TYR A 301 -24.84 4.31 6.28
C TYR A 301 -25.20 5.45 5.29
N ASP A 302 -25.18 6.70 5.75
CA ASP A 302 -25.34 7.89 4.92
C ASP A 302 -23.98 8.52 4.53
N MET A 303 -22.87 7.97 5.06
CA MET A 303 -21.53 8.57 4.89
C MET A 303 -20.86 8.24 3.55
N SER A 304 -21.39 7.28 2.79
CA SER A 304 -20.83 6.84 1.50
C SER A 304 -21.72 7.21 0.30
N VAL A 305 -22.98 7.60 0.52
CA VAL A 305 -23.86 7.97 -0.59
C VAL A 305 -23.31 9.21 -1.32
N PRO A 306 -23.23 9.21 -2.66
CA PRO A 306 -22.79 10.38 -3.42
C PRO A 306 -23.66 11.61 -3.15
N LEU A 307 -23.04 12.76 -2.90
CA LEU A 307 -23.75 14.04 -2.71
C LEU A 307 -24.19 14.66 -4.03
N VAL A 308 -23.55 14.26 -5.14
CA VAL A 308 -23.86 14.74 -6.50
C VAL A 308 -24.39 13.59 -7.31
N LYS A 309 -25.64 13.73 -7.78
CA LYS A 309 -26.37 12.66 -8.46
C LYS A 309 -26.25 12.73 -9.98
N GLY A 310 -26.30 11.58 -10.62
CA GLY A 310 -26.53 11.49 -12.08
C GLY A 310 -25.33 11.79 -12.98
N VAL A 311 -24.16 12.11 -12.43
CA VAL A 311 -22.94 12.35 -13.20
C VAL A 311 -22.34 11.00 -13.59
N LYS A 312 -22.61 10.55 -14.82
CA LYS A 312 -21.93 9.39 -15.41
C LYS A 312 -21.05 9.88 -16.55
N GLN A 313 -19.76 9.86 -16.37
CA GLN A 313 -18.79 10.12 -17.43
C GLN A 313 -18.27 8.80 -17.97
N VAL A 314 -18.34 8.64 -19.30
CA VAL A 314 -17.65 7.55 -19.99
C VAL A 314 -16.35 8.14 -20.51
N ILE A 315 -15.23 7.65 -20.01
CA ILE A 315 -13.87 8.13 -20.33
C ILE A 315 -13.10 6.96 -20.93
N PRO A 316 -13.12 6.78 -22.27
CA PRO A 316 -12.37 5.71 -22.92
C PRO A 316 -10.88 5.76 -22.58
N TYR A 317 -10.21 4.62 -22.60
CA TYR A 317 -8.81 4.49 -22.20
C TYR A 317 -7.87 5.51 -22.89
N ASP A 318 -8.02 5.70 -24.21
CA ASP A 318 -7.19 6.67 -24.94
C ASP A 318 -7.42 8.11 -24.47
N GLU A 319 -8.68 8.48 -24.20
CA GLU A 319 -9.05 9.79 -23.65
C GLU A 319 -8.54 9.94 -22.21
N ALA A 320 -8.67 8.88 -21.40
CA ALA A 320 -8.15 8.83 -20.04
C ALA A 320 -6.62 9.07 -20.02
N PHE A 321 -5.90 8.40 -20.92
CA PHE A 321 -4.45 8.55 -21.03
C PHE A 321 -4.04 9.97 -21.44
N GLU A 322 -4.68 10.55 -22.45
CA GLU A 322 -4.42 11.93 -22.88
C GLU A 322 -4.77 12.95 -21.80
N THR A 323 -5.84 12.71 -21.06
CA THR A 323 -6.25 13.56 -19.92
C THR A 323 -5.22 13.49 -18.79
N MET A 324 -4.75 12.28 -18.47
CA MET A 324 -3.66 12.07 -17.51
C MET A 324 -2.39 12.84 -17.92
N LEU A 325 -1.94 12.74 -19.18
CA LEU A 325 -0.76 13.46 -19.66
C LEU A 325 -0.89 14.98 -19.48
N LYS A 326 -2.08 15.54 -19.76
CA LYS A 326 -2.34 16.96 -19.56
C LYS A 326 -2.30 17.36 -18.08
N GLY A 327 -2.91 16.53 -17.23
CA GLY A 327 -2.92 16.74 -15.78
C GLY A 327 -1.52 16.69 -15.16
N LEU A 328 -0.67 15.83 -15.67
CA LEU A 328 0.70 15.63 -15.18
C LEU A 328 1.77 16.49 -15.88
N ALA A 329 1.37 17.34 -16.83
CA ALA A 329 2.29 18.24 -17.52
C ALA A 329 3.18 19.10 -16.59
N PRO A 330 2.74 19.55 -15.39
CA PRO A 330 3.60 20.25 -14.45
C PRO A 330 4.86 19.49 -14.02
N LEU A 331 4.90 18.14 -14.15
CA LEU A 331 6.07 17.30 -13.82
C LEU A 331 7.17 17.36 -14.89
N GLY A 332 6.92 18.02 -16.04
CA GLY A 332 7.91 18.27 -17.07
C GLY A 332 8.04 17.19 -18.14
N GLU A 333 8.84 17.49 -19.17
CA GLU A 333 8.92 16.68 -20.40
C GLU A 333 9.51 15.29 -20.16
N GLU A 334 10.50 15.12 -19.26
CA GLU A 334 11.09 13.84 -18.93
C GLU A 334 10.01 12.88 -18.39
N TYR A 335 9.20 13.34 -17.45
CA TYR A 335 8.11 12.57 -16.85
C TYR A 335 7.06 12.17 -17.89
N ILE A 336 6.61 13.12 -18.68
CA ILE A 336 5.60 12.90 -19.74
C ILE A 336 6.12 11.95 -20.83
N SER A 337 7.40 12.04 -21.20
CA SER A 337 8.02 11.12 -22.17
C SER A 337 8.01 9.68 -21.66
N ILE A 338 8.30 9.46 -20.38
CA ILE A 338 8.23 8.12 -19.75
C ILE A 338 6.80 7.56 -19.80
N LEU A 339 5.79 8.37 -19.49
CA LEU A 339 4.40 7.94 -19.57
C LEU A 339 3.99 7.54 -21.00
N LYS A 340 4.39 8.30 -22.01
CA LYS A 340 4.13 7.97 -23.41
C LYS A 340 4.77 6.66 -23.80
N GLU A 341 6.02 6.43 -23.37
CA GLU A 341 6.71 5.15 -23.59
C GLU A 341 5.92 3.97 -22.98
N PHE A 342 5.29 4.12 -21.79
CA PHE A 342 4.50 3.06 -21.18
C PHE A 342 3.35 2.58 -22.09
N LYS A 343 2.70 3.51 -22.78
CA LYS A 343 1.63 3.19 -23.72
C LYS A 343 2.16 2.64 -25.04
N GLU A 344 3.15 3.32 -25.63
CA GLU A 344 3.69 3.01 -26.95
C GLU A 344 4.42 1.66 -26.98
N ALA A 345 5.09 1.29 -25.89
CA ALA A 345 5.84 0.05 -25.76
C ALA A 345 5.06 -1.08 -25.06
N ASN A 346 3.77 -0.90 -24.79
CA ASN A 346 2.89 -1.93 -24.22
C ASN A 346 3.32 -2.41 -22.81
N TYR A 347 3.61 -1.47 -21.91
CA TYR A 347 3.92 -1.80 -20.50
C TYR A 347 2.68 -1.98 -19.62
N ILE A 348 1.49 -1.66 -20.18
CA ILE A 348 0.21 -1.63 -19.45
C ILE A 348 -0.72 -2.72 -19.98
N ASP A 349 -1.20 -3.59 -19.10
CA ASP A 349 -2.29 -4.53 -19.38
C ASP A 349 -3.62 -3.93 -18.94
N VAL A 350 -4.42 -3.48 -19.89
CA VAL A 350 -5.49 -2.49 -19.64
C VAL A 350 -6.82 -3.11 -19.23
N ARG A 351 -7.30 -4.12 -19.98
CA ARG A 351 -8.71 -4.53 -19.93
C ARG A 351 -8.99 -5.66 -18.95
N GLU A 352 -10.14 -5.58 -18.29
CA GLU A 352 -10.70 -6.70 -17.54
C GLU A 352 -11.08 -7.84 -18.48
N THR A 353 -10.68 -9.06 -18.13
CA THR A 353 -11.07 -10.28 -18.85
C THR A 353 -11.34 -11.42 -17.86
N PRO A 354 -12.18 -12.42 -18.23
CA PRO A 354 -12.42 -13.56 -17.36
C PRO A 354 -11.11 -14.27 -16.98
N GLY A 355 -10.88 -14.44 -15.68
CA GLY A 355 -9.68 -15.09 -15.15
C GLY A 355 -8.50 -14.16 -14.89
N LYS A 356 -8.48 -12.94 -15.41
CA LYS A 356 -7.45 -11.95 -15.07
C LYS A 356 -7.52 -11.58 -13.59
N ARG A 357 -6.37 -11.36 -12.97
CA ARG A 357 -6.28 -10.88 -11.58
C ARG A 357 -7.03 -9.56 -11.42
N SER A 358 -7.86 -9.48 -10.39
CA SER A 358 -8.62 -8.28 -10.05
C SER A 358 -7.73 -7.19 -9.41
N GLY A 359 -8.21 -5.95 -9.42
CA GLY A 359 -7.51 -4.78 -8.91
C GLY A 359 -6.55 -4.19 -9.91
N ALA A 360 -5.58 -3.41 -9.43
CA ALA A 360 -4.51 -2.81 -10.22
C ALA A 360 -3.20 -2.86 -9.44
N TYR A 361 -2.08 -2.84 -10.13
CA TYR A 361 -0.76 -2.72 -9.53
C TYR A 361 0.31 -2.36 -10.55
N ASN A 362 1.43 -1.84 -10.06
CA ASN A 362 2.69 -1.76 -10.77
C ASN A 362 3.71 -2.76 -10.22
N LEU A 363 4.44 -3.45 -11.10
CA LEU A 363 5.59 -4.28 -10.78
C LEU A 363 6.84 -3.76 -11.47
N GLY A 364 7.75 -3.15 -10.70
CA GLY A 364 9.09 -2.78 -11.19
C GLY A 364 10.04 -3.98 -11.16
N ILE A 365 10.73 -4.23 -12.28
CA ILE A 365 11.74 -5.27 -12.41
C ILE A 365 13.06 -4.61 -12.81
N TYR A 366 14.10 -4.76 -12.00
CA TYR A 366 15.40 -4.19 -12.29
C TYR A 366 15.99 -4.80 -13.58
N GLY A 367 16.47 -3.94 -14.49
CA GLY A 367 17.00 -4.37 -15.78
C GLY A 367 15.96 -4.59 -16.89
N VAL A 368 14.67 -4.45 -16.56
CA VAL A 368 13.54 -4.42 -17.51
C VAL A 368 12.74 -3.14 -17.28
N HIS A 369 11.59 -3.01 -17.88
CA HIS A 369 10.65 -1.93 -17.63
C HIS A 369 9.64 -2.31 -16.53
N PRO A 370 8.88 -1.35 -15.96
CA PRO A 370 7.76 -1.67 -15.09
C PRO A 370 6.60 -2.29 -15.89
N PHE A 371 5.86 -3.20 -15.24
CA PHE A 371 4.64 -3.81 -15.75
C PHE A 371 3.45 -3.32 -14.93
N ILE A 372 2.44 -2.77 -15.60
CA ILE A 372 1.24 -2.21 -14.96
C ILE A 372 0.03 -3.07 -15.33
N LEU A 373 -0.67 -3.60 -14.32
CA LEU A 373 -1.94 -4.29 -14.50
C LEU A 373 -3.08 -3.36 -14.12
N LEU A 374 -4.07 -3.24 -15.02
CA LEU A 374 -5.31 -2.52 -14.80
C LEU A 374 -6.51 -3.42 -15.09
N ASN A 375 -7.67 -3.03 -14.61
CA ASN A 375 -8.98 -3.52 -15.02
C ASN A 375 -9.85 -2.32 -15.40
N HIS A 376 -9.43 -1.60 -16.45
CA HIS A 376 -9.99 -0.31 -16.87
C HIS A 376 -11.43 -0.43 -17.38
N ARG A 377 -12.35 0.38 -16.83
CA ARG A 377 -13.80 0.34 -17.08
C ARG A 377 -14.36 1.55 -17.80
N ASP A 378 -13.50 2.40 -18.38
CA ASP A 378 -13.88 3.63 -19.09
C ASP A 378 -14.71 4.60 -18.21
N ASP A 379 -14.35 4.74 -16.93
CA ASP A 379 -14.95 5.63 -15.94
C ASP A 379 -13.92 6.51 -15.23
N LEU A 380 -14.39 7.41 -14.36
CA LEU A 380 -13.53 8.33 -13.62
C LEU A 380 -12.56 7.59 -12.68
N ASP A 381 -13.04 6.55 -11.99
CA ASP A 381 -12.20 5.77 -11.07
C ASP A 381 -11.06 5.07 -11.82
N SER A 382 -11.33 4.58 -13.03
CA SER A 382 -10.31 3.98 -13.89
C SER A 382 -9.26 4.98 -14.38
N LEU A 383 -9.65 6.24 -14.62
CA LEU A 383 -8.70 7.32 -14.95
C LEU A 383 -7.77 7.60 -13.77
N PHE A 384 -8.28 7.67 -12.53
CA PHE A 384 -7.44 7.85 -11.35
C PHE A 384 -6.56 6.64 -11.07
N THR A 385 -7.08 5.43 -11.23
CA THR A 385 -6.29 4.19 -11.09
C THR A 385 -5.14 4.16 -12.11
N LEU A 386 -5.38 4.54 -13.37
CA LEU A 386 -4.34 4.65 -14.39
C LEU A 386 -3.25 5.65 -13.96
N ALA A 387 -3.62 6.84 -13.49
CA ALA A 387 -2.67 7.85 -13.04
C ALA A 387 -1.86 7.38 -11.82
N HIS A 388 -2.51 6.69 -10.89
CA HIS A 388 -1.91 6.08 -9.71
C HIS A 388 -0.83 5.06 -10.07
N GLU A 389 -1.19 4.04 -10.84
CA GLU A 389 -0.25 2.96 -11.20
C GLU A 389 0.87 3.46 -12.11
N CYS A 390 0.59 4.43 -12.97
CA CYS A 390 1.61 5.12 -13.75
C CYS A 390 2.60 5.90 -12.85
N GLY A 391 2.15 6.46 -11.73
CA GLY A 391 3.02 7.09 -10.73
C GLY A 391 4.02 6.12 -10.14
N HIS A 392 3.55 4.95 -9.71
CA HIS A 392 4.42 3.85 -9.28
C HIS A 392 5.36 3.40 -10.41
N GLY A 393 4.85 3.30 -11.64
CA GLY A 393 5.63 2.91 -12.82
C GLY A 393 6.80 3.85 -13.07
N VAL A 394 6.56 5.17 -13.06
CA VAL A 394 7.62 6.17 -13.25
C VAL A 394 8.63 6.12 -12.12
N HIS A 395 8.20 6.00 -10.86
CA HIS A 395 9.08 5.84 -9.71
C HIS A 395 9.98 4.61 -9.87
N SER A 396 9.40 3.45 -10.19
CA SER A 396 10.14 2.20 -10.41
C SER A 396 11.15 2.32 -11.55
N LYS A 397 10.77 2.95 -12.67
CA LYS A 397 11.66 3.16 -13.81
C LYS A 397 12.81 4.10 -13.49
N LEU A 398 12.51 5.27 -12.92
CA LEU A 398 13.53 6.26 -12.58
C LEU A 398 14.51 5.73 -11.52
N SER A 399 14.00 5.04 -10.50
CA SER A 399 14.85 4.40 -9.50
C SER A 399 15.76 3.34 -10.11
N SER A 400 15.22 2.43 -10.92
CA SER A 400 16.01 1.37 -11.57
C SER A 400 17.05 1.90 -12.57
N GLN A 401 16.81 3.06 -13.18
CA GLN A 401 17.76 3.67 -14.12
C GLN A 401 18.90 4.41 -13.45
N HIS A 402 18.69 4.92 -12.21
CA HIS A 402 19.65 5.79 -11.55
C HIS A 402 20.32 5.14 -10.34
N GLN A 403 19.77 4.03 -9.85
CA GLN A 403 20.33 3.32 -8.71
C GLN A 403 20.90 1.97 -9.12
N PRO A 404 21.96 1.50 -8.44
CA PRO A 404 22.41 0.13 -8.58
C PRO A 404 21.32 -0.84 -8.07
N GLN A 405 21.39 -2.11 -8.48
CA GLN A 405 20.37 -3.11 -8.15
C GLN A 405 20.04 -3.18 -6.65
N ILE A 406 21.06 -3.10 -5.80
CA ILE A 406 20.92 -3.18 -4.34
C ILE A 406 20.05 -2.06 -3.77
N SER A 407 20.09 -0.87 -4.36
CA SER A 407 19.38 0.34 -3.93
C SER A 407 18.23 0.75 -4.85
N ALA A 408 17.92 -0.04 -5.88
CA ALA A 408 16.88 0.33 -6.87
C ALA A 408 15.44 0.19 -6.35
N ARG A 409 15.23 -0.57 -5.28
CA ARG A 409 13.92 -0.66 -4.63
C ARG A 409 13.72 0.51 -3.67
N TYR A 410 12.49 0.95 -3.49
CA TYR A 410 12.12 1.97 -2.53
C TYR A 410 11.19 1.40 -1.45
N SER A 411 11.21 2.03 -0.27
CA SER A 411 10.38 1.61 0.87
C SER A 411 8.90 1.82 0.59
N ILE A 412 8.06 0.93 1.12
CA ILE A 412 6.60 1.08 1.09
C ILE A 412 6.13 2.35 1.83
N PHE A 413 6.95 2.91 2.72
CA PHE A 413 6.67 4.16 3.40
C PHE A 413 6.52 5.34 2.43
N VAL A 414 7.29 5.33 1.34
CA VAL A 414 7.30 6.39 0.31
C VAL A 414 6.67 5.96 -1.01
N ALA A 415 6.29 4.71 -1.14
CA ALA A 415 5.75 4.17 -2.39
C ALA A 415 4.54 4.96 -2.89
N GLU A 416 3.60 5.26 -1.98
CA GLU A 416 2.35 5.95 -2.32
C GLU A 416 2.53 7.45 -2.60
N VAL A 417 3.71 8.03 -2.36
CA VAL A 417 3.93 9.46 -2.63
C VAL A 417 3.86 9.75 -4.12
N ALA A 418 4.49 8.91 -4.95
CA ALA A 418 4.52 9.11 -6.40
C ALA A 418 3.14 8.94 -7.04
N SER A 419 2.42 7.88 -6.66
CA SER A 419 1.07 7.60 -7.16
C SER A 419 0.08 8.69 -6.77
N THR A 420 0.11 9.11 -5.50
CA THR A 420 -0.79 10.13 -4.97
C THR A 420 -0.48 11.54 -5.51
N VAL A 421 0.79 11.89 -5.76
CA VAL A 421 1.13 13.15 -6.45
C VAL A 421 0.45 13.22 -7.82
N ASN A 422 0.47 12.12 -8.59
CA ASN A 422 -0.22 12.04 -9.87
C ASN A 422 -1.73 12.28 -9.73
N GLU A 423 -2.37 11.62 -8.76
CA GLU A 423 -3.81 11.79 -8.52
C GLU A 423 -4.16 13.24 -8.15
N VAL A 424 -3.36 13.85 -7.26
CA VAL A 424 -3.59 15.23 -6.81
C VAL A 424 -3.38 16.24 -7.95
N LEU A 425 -2.37 16.06 -8.78
CA LEU A 425 -2.17 16.90 -9.96
C LEU A 425 -3.31 16.74 -10.97
N LEU A 426 -3.73 15.49 -11.22
CA LEU A 426 -4.81 15.18 -12.14
C LEU A 426 -6.14 15.78 -11.69
N ILE A 427 -6.53 15.61 -10.41
CA ILE A 427 -7.80 16.16 -9.91
C ILE A 427 -7.81 17.70 -9.98
N ASN A 428 -6.69 18.35 -9.65
CA ASN A 428 -6.60 19.80 -9.77
C ASN A 428 -6.70 20.27 -11.24
N TYR A 429 -6.10 19.54 -12.18
CA TYR A 429 -6.25 19.82 -13.61
C TYR A 429 -7.71 19.68 -14.05
N LEU A 430 -8.39 18.60 -13.66
CA LEU A 430 -9.81 18.39 -14.00
C LEU A 430 -10.67 19.52 -13.43
N LEU A 431 -10.52 19.86 -12.15
CA LEU A 431 -11.27 20.93 -11.50
C LEU A 431 -11.07 22.30 -12.15
N ALA A 432 -9.84 22.60 -12.59
CA ALA A 432 -9.50 23.87 -13.24
C ALA A 432 -10.08 24.01 -14.65
N ASN A 433 -10.29 22.89 -15.35
CA ASN A 433 -10.75 22.88 -16.76
C ASN A 433 -12.23 22.53 -16.93
N GLU A 434 -12.88 21.99 -15.89
CA GLU A 434 -14.30 21.62 -15.94
C GLU A 434 -15.19 22.86 -15.92
N LYS A 435 -16.16 22.89 -16.85
CA LYS A 435 -17.12 23.99 -17.01
C LYS A 435 -18.52 23.63 -16.54
N ASP A 436 -18.86 22.35 -16.55
CA ASP A 436 -20.14 21.86 -16.05
C ASP A 436 -20.10 21.86 -14.51
N LEU A 437 -21.04 22.59 -13.90
CA LEU A 437 -21.08 22.76 -12.45
C LEU A 437 -21.35 21.43 -11.72
N GLU A 438 -22.18 20.57 -12.25
CA GLU A 438 -22.49 19.28 -11.62
C GLU A 438 -21.30 18.32 -11.70
N VAL A 439 -20.60 18.30 -12.83
CA VAL A 439 -19.33 17.56 -12.96
C VAL A 439 -18.28 18.11 -12.00
N LYS A 440 -18.17 19.43 -11.89
CA LYS A 440 -17.22 20.07 -10.95
C LYS A 440 -17.53 19.71 -9.49
N LYS A 441 -18.82 19.73 -9.10
CA LYS A 441 -19.27 19.27 -7.77
C LYS A 441 -18.90 17.81 -7.54
N HIS A 442 -19.12 16.96 -8.54
CA HIS A 442 -18.78 15.54 -8.46
C HIS A 442 -17.28 15.31 -8.23
N LEU A 443 -16.43 16.00 -8.99
CA LEU A 443 -14.96 15.94 -8.82
C LEU A 443 -14.51 16.41 -7.43
N LEU A 444 -15.10 17.52 -6.92
CA LEU A 444 -14.79 18.00 -5.57
C LEU A 444 -15.23 17.00 -4.50
N ASN A 445 -16.43 16.44 -4.62
CA ASN A 445 -16.91 15.42 -3.71
C ASN A 445 -16.00 14.17 -3.73
N HIS A 446 -15.58 13.73 -4.91
CA HIS A 446 -14.64 12.62 -5.08
C HIS A 446 -13.31 12.91 -4.35
N PHE A 447 -12.73 14.10 -4.52
CA PHE A 447 -11.48 14.48 -3.86
C PHE A 447 -11.62 14.52 -2.33
N ILE A 448 -12.73 15.06 -1.81
CA ILE A 448 -13.02 15.12 -0.36
C ILE A 448 -13.19 13.70 0.21
N ASP A 449 -13.93 12.83 -0.47
CA ASP A 449 -14.16 11.44 -0.01
C ASP A 449 -12.88 10.60 -0.08
N GLN A 450 -12.05 10.78 -1.11
CA GLN A 450 -10.73 10.16 -1.20
C GLN A 450 -9.84 10.61 -0.03
N PHE A 451 -9.79 11.91 0.25
CA PHE A 451 -9.05 12.44 1.38
C PHE A 451 -9.54 11.86 2.71
N LYS A 452 -10.84 11.81 2.92
CA LYS A 452 -11.45 11.21 4.12
C LYS A 452 -11.05 9.75 4.28
N GLY A 453 -11.11 8.95 3.22
CA GLY A 453 -10.80 7.51 3.22
C GLY A 453 -9.31 7.23 3.44
N THR A 454 -8.45 7.93 2.70
CA THR A 454 -7.00 7.67 2.66
C THR A 454 -6.25 8.35 3.81
N PHE A 455 -6.75 9.47 4.32
CA PHE A 455 -6.11 10.19 5.41
C PHE A 455 -6.85 10.00 6.74
N PHE A 456 -8.03 10.59 6.94
CA PHE A 456 -8.69 10.62 8.25
C PHE A 456 -9.06 9.24 8.79
N THR A 457 -9.59 8.36 7.93
CA THR A 457 -9.93 7.00 8.35
C THR A 457 -8.67 6.23 8.77
N GLN A 458 -7.57 6.40 8.05
CA GLN A 458 -6.32 5.71 8.35
C GLN A 458 -5.66 6.26 9.63
N VAL A 459 -5.76 7.56 9.88
CA VAL A 459 -5.28 8.16 11.15
C VAL A 459 -6.11 7.66 12.33
N MET A 460 -7.43 7.57 12.18
CA MET A 460 -8.29 6.98 13.22
C MET A 460 -7.91 5.50 13.49
N PHE A 461 -7.61 4.73 12.46
CA PHE A 461 -7.14 3.34 12.63
C PHE A 461 -5.76 3.29 13.28
N ALA A 462 -4.85 4.18 12.92
CA ALA A 462 -3.54 4.30 13.55
C ALA A 462 -3.67 4.63 15.06
N ASP A 463 -4.56 5.55 15.44
CA ASP A 463 -4.84 5.87 16.84
C ASP A 463 -5.43 4.67 17.61
N PHE A 464 -6.31 3.90 16.97
CA PHE A 464 -6.84 2.67 17.56
C PHE A 464 -5.73 1.63 17.78
N GLU A 465 -4.84 1.42 16.80
CA GLU A 465 -3.70 0.52 16.93
C GLU A 465 -2.77 0.94 18.07
N MET A 466 -2.41 2.21 18.13
CA MET A 466 -1.54 2.74 19.17
C MET A 466 -2.13 2.49 20.57
N LYS A 467 -3.38 2.89 20.80
CA LYS A 467 -4.06 2.73 22.10
C LYS A 467 -4.19 1.27 22.52
N THR A 468 -4.55 0.37 21.60
CA THR A 468 -4.74 -1.04 21.96
C THR A 468 -3.42 -1.77 22.22
N HIS A 469 -2.33 -1.43 21.49
CA HIS A 469 -0.99 -1.95 21.78
C HIS A 469 -0.45 -1.41 23.10
N GLU A 470 -0.58 -0.10 23.38
CA GLU A 470 -0.19 0.47 24.67
C GLU A 470 -0.93 -0.16 25.86
N MET A 471 -2.23 -0.42 25.72
CA MET A 471 -3.00 -1.12 26.76
C MET A 471 -2.41 -2.52 27.00
N ALA A 472 -2.11 -3.27 25.95
CA ALA A 472 -1.53 -4.60 26.07
C ALA A 472 -0.12 -4.57 26.69
N GLU A 473 0.70 -3.60 26.33
CA GLU A 473 2.04 -3.38 26.90
C GLU A 473 1.99 -3.07 28.41
N LYS A 474 0.96 -2.33 28.84
CA LYS A 474 0.65 -2.04 30.25
C LYS A 474 -0.04 -3.22 30.97
N GLY A 475 -0.29 -4.34 30.30
CA GLY A 475 -0.94 -5.53 30.88
C GLY A 475 -2.45 -5.42 31.02
N ILE A 476 -3.09 -4.44 30.38
CA ILE A 476 -4.55 -4.29 30.40
C ILE A 476 -5.16 -5.36 29.49
N PRO A 477 -6.11 -6.17 29.98
CA PRO A 477 -6.75 -7.19 29.17
C PRO A 477 -7.56 -6.59 28.00
N LEU A 478 -7.33 -7.08 26.79
CA LEU A 478 -8.09 -6.71 25.61
C LEU A 478 -9.24 -7.69 25.38
N ASN A 479 -10.46 -7.19 25.38
CA ASN A 479 -11.70 -7.93 25.14
C ASN A 479 -12.65 -7.11 24.26
N VAL A 480 -13.84 -7.64 23.99
CA VAL A 480 -14.87 -6.98 23.16
C VAL A 480 -15.21 -5.58 23.68
N GLU A 481 -15.41 -5.45 24.99
CA GLU A 481 -15.82 -4.20 25.62
C GLU A 481 -14.75 -3.12 25.47
N VAL A 482 -13.48 -3.48 25.69
CA VAL A 482 -12.34 -2.56 25.53
C VAL A 482 -12.19 -2.13 24.07
N PHE A 483 -12.26 -3.07 23.12
CA PHE A 483 -12.20 -2.73 21.71
C PHE A 483 -13.37 -1.85 21.27
N ASN A 484 -14.60 -2.20 21.67
CA ASN A 484 -15.78 -1.42 21.35
C ASN A 484 -15.69 -0.01 21.90
N GLN A 485 -15.34 0.14 23.19
CA GLN A 485 -15.23 1.46 23.82
C GLN A 485 -14.15 2.31 23.17
N THR A 486 -12.98 1.73 22.89
CA THR A 486 -11.87 2.44 22.25
C THR A 486 -12.27 2.90 20.84
N TYR A 487 -12.85 1.99 20.04
CA TYR A 487 -13.24 2.31 18.67
C TYR A 487 -14.38 3.33 18.61
N GLU A 488 -15.41 3.17 19.43
CA GLU A 488 -16.54 4.11 19.51
C GLU A 488 -16.09 5.52 19.92
N THR A 489 -15.19 5.61 20.93
CA THR A 489 -14.65 6.90 21.37
C THR A 489 -13.93 7.61 20.22
N LEU A 490 -13.04 6.89 19.52
CA LEU A 490 -12.32 7.44 18.38
C LEU A 490 -13.26 7.79 17.21
N PHE A 491 -14.22 6.94 16.93
CA PHE A 491 -15.17 7.20 15.85
C PHE A 491 -15.98 8.49 16.11
N ARG A 492 -16.42 8.73 17.36
CA ARG A 492 -17.09 9.97 17.76
C ARG A 492 -16.17 11.17 17.63
N GLU A 493 -14.92 11.04 18.10
CA GLU A 493 -13.93 12.11 18.02
C GLU A 493 -13.67 12.54 16.56
N TYR A 494 -13.54 11.58 15.64
CA TYR A 494 -13.24 11.87 14.23
C TYR A 494 -14.47 12.28 13.41
N ASN A 495 -15.66 11.76 13.67
CA ASN A 495 -16.85 12.08 12.87
C ASN A 495 -17.71 13.22 13.41
N GLY A 496 -17.51 13.64 14.67
CA GLY A 496 -18.22 14.74 15.30
C GLY A 496 -19.65 14.37 15.75
N ASP A 497 -20.33 15.34 16.37
CA ASP A 497 -21.65 15.16 16.98
C ASP A 497 -22.79 15.09 15.96
N GLU A 498 -22.55 15.49 14.70
CA GLU A 498 -23.59 15.47 13.65
C GLU A 498 -23.92 14.05 13.18
N VAL A 499 -23.01 13.08 13.40
CA VAL A 499 -23.24 11.68 13.04
C VAL A 499 -23.88 10.95 14.20
N VAL A 500 -25.12 10.50 14.01
CA VAL A 500 -25.81 9.65 15.00
C VAL A 500 -25.29 8.21 14.89
N PHE A 501 -24.87 7.66 16.02
CA PHE A 501 -24.22 6.35 16.07
C PHE A 501 -25.23 5.24 16.30
N ASP A 502 -25.27 4.30 15.37
CA ASP A 502 -25.94 3.02 15.54
C ASP A 502 -25.05 2.06 16.36
N ASP A 503 -25.67 1.08 17.00
CA ASP A 503 -24.95 0.10 17.84
C ASP A 503 -23.87 -0.69 17.08
N GLU A 504 -24.01 -0.82 15.77
CA GLU A 504 -23.07 -1.51 14.89
C GLU A 504 -21.71 -0.79 14.77
N VAL A 505 -21.69 0.55 14.90
CA VAL A 505 -20.47 1.37 14.75
C VAL A 505 -19.34 0.90 15.65
N LYS A 506 -19.64 0.58 16.92
CA LYS A 506 -18.64 0.15 17.90
C LYS A 506 -17.91 -1.14 17.50
N PHE A 507 -18.48 -1.93 16.57
CA PHE A 507 -17.88 -3.15 16.04
C PHE A 507 -17.04 -2.90 14.77
N GLY A 508 -16.85 -1.66 14.35
CA GLY A 508 -16.07 -1.31 13.15
C GLY A 508 -14.66 -1.90 13.13
N TRP A 509 -14.00 -2.01 14.28
CA TRP A 509 -12.68 -2.64 14.41
C TRP A 509 -12.66 -4.11 13.98
N SER A 510 -13.76 -4.84 14.13
CA SER A 510 -13.82 -6.29 13.94
C SER A 510 -13.75 -6.74 12.47
N ARG A 511 -13.88 -5.80 11.53
CA ARG A 511 -13.84 -6.06 10.09
C ARG A 511 -12.53 -5.65 9.40
N ILE A 512 -11.57 -5.06 10.14
CA ILE A 512 -10.37 -4.44 9.57
C ILE A 512 -9.18 -5.43 9.59
N PRO A 513 -8.77 -6.00 8.45
CA PRO A 513 -7.66 -6.94 8.40
C PRO A 513 -6.30 -6.29 8.72
N HIS A 514 -6.17 -4.97 8.51
CA HIS A 514 -4.93 -4.23 8.77
C HIS A 514 -4.51 -4.29 10.24
N PHE A 515 -5.43 -4.43 11.18
CA PHE A 515 -5.10 -4.53 12.62
C PHE A 515 -4.31 -5.80 12.99
N TYR A 516 -4.22 -6.77 12.07
CA TYR A 516 -3.35 -7.94 12.21
C TYR A 516 -1.95 -7.73 11.63
N ARG A 517 -1.70 -6.56 11.00
CA ARG A 517 -0.41 -6.10 10.51
C ARG A 517 -0.04 -4.79 11.21
N PRO A 518 0.66 -4.85 12.35
CA PRO A 518 0.78 -3.72 13.27
C PRO A 518 1.46 -2.51 12.64
N PHE A 519 0.89 -1.35 12.90
CA PHE A 519 1.44 -0.04 12.54
C PHE A 519 1.78 0.10 11.04
N TYR A 520 0.86 -0.36 10.20
CA TYR A 520 0.98 -0.24 8.75
C TYR A 520 0.22 0.97 8.20
N VAL A 521 -1.01 1.21 8.71
CA VAL A 521 -1.97 2.11 8.07
C VAL A 521 -1.57 3.59 8.11
N TYR A 522 -0.74 4.02 9.06
CA TYR A 522 -0.24 5.40 9.12
C TYR A 522 0.51 5.82 7.85
N LYS A 523 1.12 4.86 7.14
CA LYS A 523 1.85 5.09 5.88
C LYS A 523 0.96 5.64 4.77
N TYR A 524 -0.32 5.29 4.76
CA TYR A 524 -1.29 5.88 3.83
C TYR A 524 -1.45 7.39 4.10
N ALA A 525 -1.67 7.77 5.35
CA ALA A 525 -1.88 9.16 5.73
C ALA A 525 -0.62 10.02 5.58
N THR A 526 0.55 9.53 5.97
CA THR A 526 1.82 10.25 5.80
C THR A 526 2.18 10.39 4.32
N GLY A 527 1.99 9.34 3.52
CA GLY A 527 2.19 9.38 2.07
C GLY A 527 1.26 10.38 1.39
N TYR A 528 -0.03 10.35 1.75
CA TYR A 528 -1.03 11.28 1.23
C TYR A 528 -0.74 12.74 1.58
N ALA A 529 -0.39 13.03 2.84
CA ALA A 529 -0.03 14.37 3.27
C ALA A 529 1.22 14.90 2.55
N SER A 530 2.23 14.04 2.37
CA SER A 530 3.43 14.35 1.60
C SER A 530 3.10 14.70 0.15
N ALA A 531 2.24 13.90 -0.48
CA ALA A 531 1.82 14.12 -1.86
C ALA A 531 1.01 15.41 -2.04
N ILE A 532 0.08 15.72 -1.13
CA ILE A 532 -0.67 16.99 -1.14
C ILE A 532 0.30 18.18 -1.03
N HIS A 533 1.27 18.11 -0.13
CA HIS A 533 2.27 19.17 0.04
C HIS A 533 3.08 19.38 -1.26
N LEU A 534 3.64 18.31 -1.81
CA LEU A 534 4.46 18.35 -3.03
C LEU A 534 3.67 18.84 -4.24
N ALA A 535 2.49 18.26 -4.48
CA ALA A 535 1.65 18.62 -5.61
C ALA A 535 1.20 20.09 -5.54
N THR A 536 0.87 20.60 -4.34
CA THR A 536 0.51 22.01 -4.13
C THR A 536 1.67 22.92 -4.52
N LYS A 537 2.89 22.64 -4.05
CA LYS A 537 4.08 23.41 -4.37
C LYS A 537 4.42 23.37 -5.87
N ILE A 538 4.31 22.21 -6.49
CA ILE A 538 4.53 22.04 -7.94
C ILE A 538 3.51 22.87 -8.73
N LEU A 539 2.23 22.88 -8.35
CA LEU A 539 1.19 23.68 -8.98
C LEU A 539 1.36 25.19 -8.78
N GLU A 540 1.98 25.62 -7.67
CA GLU A 540 2.41 27.01 -7.44
C GLU A 540 3.60 27.43 -8.32
N GLY A 541 4.20 26.49 -9.06
CA GLY A 541 5.34 26.73 -9.96
C GLY A 541 6.70 26.71 -9.25
N ASP A 542 6.79 26.10 -8.06
CA ASP A 542 8.03 25.94 -7.31
C ASP A 542 8.96 24.93 -8.00
N LYS A 543 9.94 25.48 -8.71
CA LYS A 543 10.92 24.66 -9.46
C LYS A 543 11.89 23.90 -8.56
N GLU A 544 12.16 24.39 -7.36
CA GLU A 544 13.03 23.69 -6.42
C GLU A 544 12.36 22.44 -5.91
N THR A 545 11.10 22.54 -5.49
CA THR A 545 10.28 21.38 -5.10
C THR A 545 10.14 20.39 -6.25
N LEU A 546 9.86 20.84 -7.47
CA LEU A 546 9.79 19.95 -8.63
C LEU A 546 11.09 19.17 -8.85
N ASN A 547 12.24 19.85 -8.86
CA ASN A 547 13.54 19.22 -9.09
C ASN A 547 13.90 18.23 -7.97
N SER A 548 13.65 18.60 -6.72
CA SER A 548 13.90 17.71 -5.58
C SER A 548 12.97 16.50 -5.58
N TYR A 549 11.71 16.66 -5.98
CA TYR A 549 10.78 15.55 -6.17
C TYR A 549 11.23 14.57 -7.28
N LEU A 550 11.64 15.07 -8.43
CA LEU A 550 12.19 14.23 -9.51
C LEU A 550 13.49 13.52 -9.08
N THR A 551 14.31 14.19 -8.27
CA THR A 551 15.50 13.56 -7.67
C THR A 551 15.12 12.46 -6.69
N PHE A 552 14.10 12.69 -5.87
CA PHE A 552 13.54 11.69 -4.95
C PHE A 552 13.08 10.42 -5.70
N LEU A 553 12.38 10.55 -6.82
CA LEU A 553 11.96 9.40 -7.64
C LEU A 553 13.15 8.61 -8.22
N LYS A 554 14.32 9.24 -8.38
CA LYS A 554 15.57 8.64 -8.85
C LYS A 554 16.39 8.00 -7.74
N SER A 555 15.99 8.17 -6.47
CA SER A 555 16.86 7.85 -5.33
C SER A 555 16.72 6.41 -4.81
N GLY A 556 15.64 5.70 -5.14
CA GLY A 556 15.41 4.33 -4.64
C GLY A 556 15.50 4.24 -3.12
N SER A 557 16.39 3.37 -2.61
CA SER A 557 16.74 3.25 -1.19
C SER A 557 18.17 3.68 -0.89
N SER A 558 18.69 4.68 -1.63
CA SER A 558 20.03 5.24 -1.38
C SER A 558 20.17 6.02 -0.07
N ASP A 559 19.09 6.19 0.66
CA ASP A 559 19.02 6.79 1.98
C ASP A 559 17.71 6.32 2.64
N TYR A 560 17.54 6.60 3.93
CA TYR A 560 16.31 6.30 4.64
C TYR A 560 15.12 7.08 4.05
N PRO A 561 13.92 6.48 4.00
CA PRO A 561 12.77 7.08 3.31
C PRO A 561 12.39 8.47 3.87
N LEU A 562 12.50 8.67 5.18
CA LEU A 562 12.23 9.96 5.81
C LEU A 562 13.24 11.03 5.40
N GLU A 563 14.52 10.67 5.30
CA GLU A 563 15.59 11.60 4.87
C GLU A 563 15.45 11.95 3.37
N LEU A 564 15.02 10.98 2.54
CA LEU A 564 14.71 11.26 1.14
C LEU A 564 13.54 12.24 1.00
N LEU A 565 12.49 12.10 1.81
CA LEU A 565 11.38 13.05 1.84
C LEU A 565 11.81 14.45 2.32
N LYS A 566 12.63 14.54 3.35
CA LYS A 566 13.16 15.83 3.84
C LYS A 566 13.89 16.61 2.75
N LYS A 567 14.63 15.91 1.88
CA LYS A 567 15.32 16.53 0.73
C LYS A 567 14.34 17.17 -0.28
N THR A 568 13.06 16.79 -0.26
CA THR A 568 11.99 17.39 -1.08
C THR A 568 11.29 18.57 -0.38
N GLY A 569 11.67 18.89 0.85
CA GLY A 569 11.01 19.88 1.70
C GLY A 569 9.90 19.32 2.58
N VAL A 570 9.67 18.00 2.56
CA VAL A 570 8.66 17.34 3.40
C VAL A 570 9.31 16.75 4.64
N ASP A 571 9.24 17.42 5.76
CA ASP A 571 9.73 16.91 7.06
C ASP A 571 8.57 16.46 7.96
N LEU A 572 8.29 15.16 7.93
CA LEU A 572 7.23 14.53 8.73
C LEU A 572 7.54 14.47 10.24
N THR A 573 8.76 14.84 10.67
CA THR A 573 9.04 15.00 12.10
C THR A 573 8.42 16.27 12.68
N THR A 574 7.94 17.15 11.80
CA THR A 574 7.21 18.39 12.15
C THR A 574 5.73 18.26 11.78
N PRO A 575 4.84 19.05 12.39
CA PRO A 575 3.42 19.04 12.04
C PRO A 575 3.12 19.65 10.66
N VAL A 576 4.03 20.44 10.08
CA VAL A 576 3.81 21.28 8.90
C VAL A 576 3.24 20.53 7.68
N PRO A 577 3.74 19.36 7.25
CA PRO A 577 3.17 18.65 6.10
C PRO A 577 1.72 18.20 6.35
N ILE A 578 1.42 17.81 7.59
CA ILE A 578 0.08 17.37 8.01
C ILE A 578 -0.87 18.57 8.05
N GLU A 579 -0.46 19.70 8.63
CA GLU A 579 -1.24 20.94 8.67
C GLU A 579 -1.56 21.45 7.26
N ASN A 580 -0.58 21.38 6.34
CA ASN A 580 -0.78 21.79 4.93
C ASN A 580 -1.84 20.91 4.25
N ALA A 581 -1.79 19.60 4.47
CA ALA A 581 -2.80 18.68 3.94
C ALA A 581 -4.19 18.98 4.52
N LEU A 582 -4.30 19.19 5.84
CA LEU A 582 -5.56 19.48 6.52
C LEU A 582 -6.14 20.84 6.09
N ARG A 583 -5.29 21.85 5.84
CA ARG A 583 -5.70 23.13 5.25
C ARG A 583 -6.29 22.93 3.85
N LYS A 584 -5.65 22.11 2.99
CA LYS A 584 -6.19 21.79 1.66
C LYS A 584 -7.55 21.12 1.76
N PHE A 585 -7.72 20.20 2.70
CA PHE A 585 -9.04 19.59 2.95
C PHE A 585 -10.09 20.62 3.35
N SER A 586 -9.75 21.54 4.24
CA SER A 586 -10.65 22.64 4.64
C SER A 586 -11.06 23.49 3.45
N GLU A 587 -10.11 23.86 2.58
CA GLU A 587 -10.37 24.62 1.35
C GLU A 587 -11.35 23.88 0.41
N LEU A 588 -11.17 22.57 0.24
CA LEU A 588 -12.07 21.76 -0.60
C LEU A 588 -13.49 21.71 -0.04
N VAL A 589 -13.64 21.52 1.27
CA VAL A 589 -14.96 21.50 1.94
C VAL A 589 -15.65 22.86 1.80
N GLU A 590 -14.92 23.97 1.99
CA GLU A 590 -15.44 25.32 1.81
C GLU A 590 -15.81 25.62 0.35
N GLU A 591 -14.98 25.19 -0.62
CA GLU A 591 -15.33 25.35 -2.04
C GLU A 591 -16.59 24.58 -2.38
N PHE A 592 -16.70 23.30 -1.96
CA PHE A 592 -17.88 22.48 -2.18
C PHE A 592 -19.14 23.07 -1.55
N SER A 593 -19.00 23.65 -0.35
CA SER A 593 -20.14 24.28 0.34
C SER A 593 -20.73 25.51 -0.37
N ARG A 594 -19.93 26.19 -1.20
CA ARG A 594 -20.33 27.40 -1.97
C ARG A 594 -20.95 27.07 -3.33
N LEU A 595 -20.83 25.83 -3.79
CA LEU A 595 -21.39 25.38 -5.06
C LEU A 595 -22.81 24.87 -4.82
N ASP A 596 -23.80 25.75 -4.92
CA ASP A 596 -25.23 25.42 -4.83
C ASP A 596 -25.84 25.09 -6.19
#